data_4d7f1fe4e9029f9ee53aceeac5e9afd1
#
_entry.id   4d7f1fe4e9029f9ee53aceeac5e9afd1
#
_cell.length_a   1.000
_cell.length_b   1.000
_cell.length_c   1.000
_cell.angle_alpha   90.00
_cell.angle_beta   90.00
_cell.angle_gamma   90.00
#
_symmetry.space_group_name_H-M   'P 1'
#
loop_
_entity.id
_entity.type
_entity.pdbx_description
1 polymer ?
#
loop_
_entity_poly.entity_id
_entity_poly.type
_entity_poly.pdbx_seq_one_letter_code
_entity_poly.pdbx_strand_id
1 'polypeptide(L)'
;MLETGVNAGYLQHNSSHKVSKVFAPPIVTPRPAVKWQELTEAMRIMKGVTRSEQLLFLWSLCTLLRPGENVCIRKSWIKDDVIDMPAKVMKNRKPFRVIVLPLMRVLLVEIKAISSHPRADYVFTGRKSGKHLNSQALAKCMRETSLADRLVPHGIRSVGRTFLADKRMPFVEGEACLAHFVGTSSSKPYLRSDYLEARRPWMAQWCSYVVQCARSAGFLTDIIDKTDI
;
A
#
# COMPACT_ATOMS: atom_id res chain seq x y z
N MET A 1 -30.95 -3.61 -0.53
CA MET A 1 -32.07 -4.38 0.10
C MET A 1 -33.44 -3.75 -0.18
N LEU A 2 -33.71 -2.48 0.16
CA LEU A 2 -35.06 -1.89 -0.10
C LEU A 2 -35.39 -1.83 -1.61
N GLU A 3 -34.47 -1.43 -2.45
CA GLU A 3 -34.63 -1.42 -3.91
C GLU A 3 -34.87 -2.83 -4.48
N THR A 4 -34.18 -3.82 -3.92
CA THR A 4 -34.40 -5.23 -4.29
C THR A 4 -35.82 -5.69 -3.90
N GLY A 5 -36.33 -5.22 -2.75
CA GLY A 5 -37.71 -5.51 -2.32
C GLY A 5 -38.75 -4.87 -3.23
N VAL A 6 -38.53 -3.67 -3.72
CA VAL A 6 -39.40 -3.02 -4.71
C VAL A 6 -39.37 -3.78 -6.04
N ASN A 7 -38.18 -4.10 -6.54
CA ASN A 7 -37.97 -4.81 -7.81
C ASN A 7 -38.54 -6.25 -7.76
N ALA A 8 -38.56 -6.85 -6.58
CA ALA A 8 -39.18 -8.19 -6.35
C ALA A 8 -40.68 -8.14 -6.02
N GLY A 9 -41.30 -6.95 -6.01
CA GLY A 9 -42.75 -6.80 -5.74
C GLY A 9 -43.14 -6.90 -4.26
N TYR A 10 -42.17 -7.02 -3.32
CA TYR A 10 -42.44 -7.06 -1.88
C TYR A 10 -42.72 -5.70 -1.26
N LEU A 11 -42.32 -4.61 -1.91
CA LEU A 11 -42.56 -3.23 -1.48
C LEU A 11 -43.11 -2.42 -2.65
N GLN A 12 -44.11 -1.59 -2.38
CA GLN A 12 -44.65 -0.69 -3.40
C GLN A 12 -43.69 0.43 -3.79
N HIS A 13 -42.89 0.91 -2.84
CA HIS A 13 -41.89 1.96 -3.08
C HIS A 13 -40.76 1.87 -2.04
N ASN A 14 -39.62 2.44 -2.41
CA ASN A 14 -38.48 2.62 -1.50
C ASN A 14 -38.58 3.98 -0.84
N SER A 15 -39.10 4.05 0.40
CA SER A 15 -39.21 5.29 1.18
C SER A 15 -37.87 5.95 1.51
N SER A 16 -36.77 5.20 1.43
CA SER A 16 -35.41 5.73 1.59
C SER A 16 -34.78 6.18 0.27
N HIS A 17 -35.54 6.16 -0.83
CA HIS A 17 -35.05 6.63 -2.12
C HIS A 17 -34.63 8.11 -2.02
N LYS A 18 -33.40 8.43 -2.39
CA LYS A 18 -32.82 9.79 -2.33
C LYS A 18 -32.63 10.37 -0.91
N VAL A 19 -32.78 9.63 0.18
CA VAL A 19 -32.47 10.12 1.54
C VAL A 19 -31.06 10.72 1.62
N SER A 20 -30.08 10.14 0.91
CA SER A 20 -28.73 10.70 0.82
C SER A 20 -28.63 12.08 0.17
N LYS A 21 -29.68 12.53 -0.56
CA LYS A 21 -29.73 13.86 -1.15
C LYS A 21 -30.31 14.92 -0.22
N VAL A 22 -30.97 14.50 0.86
CA VAL A 22 -31.55 15.38 1.89
C VAL A 22 -30.48 15.85 2.87
N PHE A 23 -29.43 15.04 3.05
CA PHE A 23 -28.32 15.37 3.94
C PHE A 23 -27.14 15.93 3.13
N ALA A 24 -26.51 16.98 3.65
CA ALA A 24 -25.25 17.44 3.09
C ALA A 24 -24.23 16.29 3.12
N PRO A 25 -23.45 16.09 2.04
CA PRO A 25 -22.41 15.08 2.05
C PRO A 25 -21.44 15.35 3.21
N PRO A 26 -20.96 14.32 3.92
CA PRO A 26 -20.02 14.52 5.01
C PRO A 26 -18.75 15.20 4.49
N ILE A 27 -18.22 16.14 5.26
CA ILE A 27 -16.94 16.79 4.97
C ILE A 27 -15.87 15.70 5.02
N VAL A 28 -15.27 15.41 3.87
CA VAL A 28 -14.18 14.41 3.78
C VAL A 28 -12.87 15.10 4.13
N THR A 29 -12.36 14.87 5.33
CA THR A 29 -11.02 15.31 5.72
C THR A 29 -9.97 14.36 5.09
N PRO A 30 -9.02 14.87 4.30
CA PRO A 30 -7.93 14.06 3.78
C PRO A 30 -7.17 13.38 4.93
N ARG A 31 -6.72 12.15 4.69
CA ARG A 31 -5.91 11.44 5.70
C ARG A 31 -4.55 12.09 5.84
N PRO A 32 -3.99 12.20 7.06
CA PRO A 32 -2.68 12.78 7.29
C PRO A 32 -1.60 12.15 6.40
N ALA A 33 -0.87 12.99 5.70
CA ALA A 33 0.26 12.62 4.85
C ALA A 33 1.27 13.76 4.83
N VAL A 34 2.54 13.45 5.02
CA VAL A 34 3.63 14.40 4.85
C VAL A 34 3.87 14.67 3.36
N LYS A 35 4.54 15.77 3.05
CA LYS A 35 5.03 15.99 1.68
C LYS A 35 6.13 14.96 1.38
N TRP A 36 6.27 14.56 0.12
CA TRP A 36 7.32 13.60 -0.24
C TRP A 36 8.73 14.11 0.07
N GLN A 37 8.97 15.42 0.04
CA GLN A 37 10.22 16.06 0.44
C GLN A 37 10.56 15.87 1.93
N GLU A 38 9.55 15.63 2.76
CA GLU A 38 9.70 15.37 4.21
C GLU A 38 9.96 13.89 4.54
N LEU A 39 10.06 13.02 3.52
CA LEU A 39 10.20 11.57 3.73
C LEU A 39 11.47 11.21 4.50
N THR A 40 12.58 11.94 4.27
CA THR A 40 13.83 11.76 5.03
C THR A 40 13.63 12.00 6.52
N GLU A 41 12.83 13.01 6.89
CA GLU A 41 12.52 13.30 8.29
C GLU A 41 11.62 12.21 8.88
N ALA A 42 10.60 11.78 8.15
CA ALA A 42 9.76 10.67 8.58
C ALA A 42 10.58 9.39 8.84
N MET A 43 11.59 9.12 8.02
CA MET A 43 12.50 7.98 8.22
C MET A 43 13.40 8.16 9.45
N ARG A 44 13.88 9.37 9.76
CA ARG A 44 14.62 9.65 11.00
C ARG A 44 13.79 9.34 12.23
N ILE A 45 12.53 9.75 12.24
CA ILE A 45 11.59 9.45 13.32
C ILE A 45 11.40 7.93 13.45
N MET A 46 11.21 7.23 12.34
CA MET A 46 11.02 5.78 12.31
C MET A 46 12.27 4.97 12.70
N LYS A 47 13.45 5.57 12.86
CA LYS A 47 14.62 4.89 13.46
C LYS A 47 14.38 4.47 14.91
N GLY A 48 13.53 5.16 15.63
CA GLY A 48 13.24 4.89 17.05
C GLY A 48 12.33 3.68 17.30
N VAL A 49 11.75 3.07 16.25
CA VAL A 49 10.85 1.92 16.40
C VAL A 49 11.59 0.58 16.21
N THR A 50 10.92 -0.54 16.47
CA THR A 50 11.54 -1.87 16.36
C THR A 50 11.95 -2.19 14.91
N ARG A 51 12.96 -3.04 14.75
CA ARG A 51 13.44 -3.48 13.43
C ARG A 51 12.32 -4.00 12.52
N SER A 52 11.41 -4.80 13.08
CA SER A 52 10.26 -5.33 12.33
C SER A 52 9.34 -4.23 11.80
N GLU A 53 9.12 -3.17 12.58
CA GLU A 53 8.30 -2.01 12.20
C GLU A 53 9.00 -1.13 11.17
N GLN A 54 10.31 -0.97 11.30
CA GLN A 54 11.15 -0.29 10.30
C GLN A 54 11.06 -0.99 8.94
N LEU A 55 11.19 -2.32 8.92
CA LEU A 55 11.08 -3.11 7.70
C LEU A 55 9.67 -3.03 7.09
N LEU A 56 8.62 -3.07 7.91
CA LEU A 56 7.24 -2.94 7.45
C LEU A 56 6.97 -1.53 6.87
N PHE A 57 7.53 -0.49 7.49
CA PHE A 57 7.42 0.87 6.99
C PHE A 57 8.10 1.01 5.61
N LEU A 58 9.34 0.56 5.48
CA LEU A 58 10.10 0.63 4.22
C LEU A 58 9.43 -0.22 3.13
N TRP A 59 8.94 -1.41 3.47
CA TRP A 59 8.16 -2.26 2.57
C TRP A 59 6.89 -1.57 2.07
N SER A 60 6.18 -0.88 2.97
CA SER A 60 4.95 -0.16 2.62
C SER A 60 5.21 1.02 1.67
N LEU A 61 6.35 1.69 1.81
CA LEU A 61 6.83 2.70 0.86
C LEU A 61 7.11 2.10 -0.52
N CYS A 62 7.79 0.95 -0.57
CA CYS A 62 8.13 0.30 -1.85
C CYS A 62 6.92 -0.22 -2.61
N THR A 63 5.93 -0.76 -1.90
CA THR A 63 4.77 -1.42 -2.54
C THR A 63 3.61 -0.48 -2.84
N LEU A 64 3.46 0.59 -2.09
CA LEU A 64 2.30 1.49 -2.09
C LEU A 64 0.95 0.74 -1.95
N LEU A 65 0.93 -0.47 -1.41
CA LEU A 65 -0.27 -1.25 -1.15
C LEU A 65 -1.03 -0.73 0.08
N ARG A 66 -2.31 -1.08 0.18
CA ARG A 66 -3.06 -0.82 1.41
C ARG A 66 -2.53 -1.66 2.57
N PRO A 67 -2.61 -1.16 3.84
CA PRO A 67 -2.05 -1.88 4.99
C PRO A 67 -2.50 -3.33 5.10
N GLY A 68 -3.78 -3.62 4.86
CA GLY A 68 -4.30 -4.99 4.87
C GLY A 68 -3.77 -5.85 3.71
N GLU A 69 -3.56 -5.26 2.55
CA GLU A 69 -2.99 -5.95 1.39
C GLU A 69 -1.50 -6.28 1.64
N ASN A 70 -0.73 -5.35 2.22
CA ASN A 70 0.69 -5.55 2.53
C ASN A 70 0.95 -6.74 3.46
N VAL A 71 0.19 -6.85 4.55
CA VAL A 71 0.41 -7.92 5.53
C VAL A 71 -0.08 -9.28 5.05
N CYS A 72 -0.98 -9.33 4.07
CA CYS A 72 -1.51 -10.56 3.49
C CYS A 72 -0.60 -11.20 2.43
N ILE A 73 0.52 -10.56 2.06
CA ILE A 73 1.43 -11.08 1.05
C ILE A 73 2.02 -12.42 1.49
N ARG A 74 1.98 -13.40 0.58
CA ARG A 74 2.55 -14.72 0.78
C ARG A 74 3.85 -14.88 -0.01
N LYS A 75 4.81 -15.61 0.56
CA LYS A 75 6.07 -15.96 -0.12
C LYS A 75 5.82 -16.77 -1.38
N SER A 76 4.83 -17.67 -1.36
CA SER A 76 4.40 -18.48 -2.51
C SER A 76 3.83 -17.67 -3.67
N TRP A 77 3.49 -16.39 -3.47
CA TRP A 77 3.02 -15.49 -4.54
C TRP A 77 4.16 -14.75 -5.23
N ILE A 78 5.36 -14.83 -4.70
CA ILE A 78 6.54 -14.16 -5.27
C ILE A 78 7.10 -15.05 -6.37
N LYS A 79 7.10 -14.54 -7.60
CA LYS A 79 7.61 -15.21 -8.80
C LYS A 79 8.54 -14.25 -9.52
N ASP A 80 9.79 -14.61 -9.64
CA ASP A 80 10.82 -13.80 -10.29
C ASP A 80 10.85 -12.36 -9.76
N ASP A 81 10.32 -11.42 -10.52
CA ASP A 81 10.30 -9.99 -10.24
C ASP A 81 8.89 -9.43 -9.98
N VAL A 82 7.91 -10.30 -9.70
CA VAL A 82 6.54 -9.90 -9.36
C VAL A 82 5.97 -10.67 -8.18
N ILE A 83 5.01 -10.06 -7.51
CA ILE A 83 4.16 -10.70 -6.50
C ILE A 83 2.75 -10.76 -7.07
N ASP A 84 2.24 -11.96 -7.31
CA ASP A 84 0.89 -12.20 -7.82
C ASP A 84 -0.15 -12.10 -6.69
N MET A 85 -0.77 -10.94 -6.52
CA MET A 85 -1.82 -10.71 -5.52
C MET A 85 -3.17 -11.22 -6.02
N PRO A 86 -3.76 -12.26 -5.42
CA PRO A 86 -5.06 -12.75 -5.87
C PRO A 86 -6.20 -11.79 -5.52
N ALA A 87 -7.25 -11.78 -6.35
CA ALA A 87 -8.41 -10.89 -6.21
C ALA A 87 -9.06 -10.92 -4.81
N LYS A 88 -9.04 -12.08 -4.15
CA LYS A 88 -9.67 -12.28 -2.83
C LYS A 88 -9.08 -11.43 -1.70
N VAL A 89 -7.79 -11.05 -1.80
CA VAL A 89 -7.11 -10.22 -0.79
C VAL A 89 -7.09 -8.73 -1.15
N MET A 90 -7.43 -8.40 -2.39
CA MET A 90 -7.47 -7.02 -2.86
C MET A 90 -8.82 -6.36 -2.53
N LYS A 91 -8.79 -5.12 -2.03
CA LYS A 91 -10.01 -4.36 -1.70
C LYS A 91 -10.96 -4.20 -2.90
N ASN A 92 -10.40 -4.02 -4.09
CA ASN A 92 -11.16 -3.84 -5.33
C ASN A 92 -11.61 -5.17 -5.98
N ARG A 93 -11.30 -6.32 -5.36
CA ARG A 93 -11.64 -7.66 -5.87
C ARG A 93 -11.10 -7.96 -7.27
N LYS A 94 -9.98 -7.34 -7.65
CA LYS A 94 -9.26 -7.63 -8.89
C LYS A 94 -7.85 -8.12 -8.54
N PRO A 95 -7.27 -9.08 -9.28
CA PRO A 95 -5.88 -9.48 -9.09
C PRO A 95 -4.96 -8.30 -9.38
N PHE A 96 -3.80 -8.28 -8.75
CA PHE A 96 -2.82 -7.22 -8.93
C PHE A 96 -1.41 -7.78 -8.84
N ARG A 97 -0.52 -7.33 -9.71
CA ARG A 97 0.89 -7.70 -9.70
C ARG A 97 1.73 -6.56 -9.12
N VAL A 98 2.46 -6.85 -8.05
CA VAL A 98 3.42 -5.92 -7.45
C VAL A 98 4.79 -6.18 -8.03
N ILE A 99 5.45 -5.15 -8.51
CA ILE A 99 6.81 -5.23 -9.06
C ILE A 99 7.79 -5.38 -7.90
N VAL A 100 8.62 -6.42 -7.93
CA VAL A 100 9.68 -6.65 -6.94
C VAL A 100 10.94 -5.92 -7.40
N LEU A 101 11.27 -4.84 -6.72
CA LEU A 101 12.43 -4.01 -6.99
C LEU A 101 13.66 -4.52 -6.20
N PRO A 102 14.91 -4.13 -6.55
CA PRO A 102 16.12 -4.59 -5.86
C PRO A 102 16.07 -4.46 -4.34
N LEU A 103 15.70 -3.28 -3.82
CA LEU A 103 15.52 -3.07 -2.38
C LEU A 103 14.56 -4.09 -1.75
N MET A 104 13.45 -4.43 -2.42
CA MET A 104 12.48 -5.38 -1.90
C MET A 104 13.05 -6.80 -1.78
N ARG A 105 13.98 -7.18 -2.64
CA ARG A 105 14.68 -8.49 -2.54
C ARG A 105 15.53 -8.54 -1.27
N VAL A 106 16.27 -7.47 -0.97
CA VAL A 106 17.06 -7.37 0.27
C VAL A 106 16.13 -7.39 1.49
N LEU A 107 15.03 -6.63 1.44
CA LEU A 107 14.02 -6.62 2.51
C LEU A 107 13.42 -8.01 2.78
N LEU A 108 13.13 -8.79 1.75
CA LEU A 108 12.59 -10.16 1.91
C LEU A 108 13.56 -11.08 2.67
N VAL A 109 14.85 -10.96 2.43
CA VAL A 109 15.89 -11.73 3.15
C VAL A 109 15.89 -11.32 4.63
N GLU A 110 15.93 -10.02 4.90
CA GLU A 110 15.98 -9.49 6.27
C GLU A 110 14.69 -9.80 7.07
N ILE A 111 13.51 -9.63 6.44
CA ILE A 111 12.23 -9.95 7.07
C ILE A 111 12.16 -11.43 7.44
N LYS A 112 12.67 -12.32 6.58
CA LYS A 112 12.74 -13.76 6.86
C LYS A 112 13.69 -14.05 8.01
N ALA A 113 14.83 -13.37 8.08
CA ALA A 113 15.85 -13.58 9.12
C ALA A 113 15.33 -13.21 10.52
N ILE A 114 14.54 -12.16 10.66
CA ILE A 114 13.98 -11.73 11.96
C ILE A 114 12.63 -12.37 12.31
N SER A 115 12.07 -13.18 11.40
CA SER A 115 10.73 -13.77 11.60
C SER A 115 10.74 -14.83 12.70
N SER A 116 9.82 -14.73 13.66
CA SER A 116 9.58 -15.79 14.64
C SER A 116 9.01 -17.08 14.01
N HIS A 117 8.51 -17.01 12.78
CA HIS A 117 7.93 -18.11 12.04
C HIS A 117 8.48 -18.16 10.60
N PRO A 118 9.79 -18.45 10.40
CA PRO A 118 10.43 -18.35 9.07
C PRO A 118 9.86 -19.35 8.05
N ARG A 119 9.24 -20.44 8.52
CA ARG A 119 8.57 -21.46 7.68
C ARG A 119 7.14 -21.07 7.27
N ALA A 120 6.53 -20.08 7.93
CA ALA A 120 5.20 -19.61 7.54
C ALA A 120 5.24 -18.97 6.15
N ASP A 121 4.16 -19.12 5.39
CA ASP A 121 4.07 -18.63 4.01
C ASP A 121 3.92 -17.10 3.93
N TYR A 122 3.50 -16.41 4.99
CA TYR A 122 3.37 -14.96 4.99
C TYR A 122 4.73 -14.25 5.05
N VAL A 123 4.89 -13.15 4.31
CA VAL A 123 6.09 -12.29 4.37
C VAL A 123 6.20 -11.68 5.76
N PHE A 124 5.14 -11.06 6.25
CA PHE A 124 5.07 -10.52 7.61
C PHE A 124 4.20 -11.42 8.49
N THR A 125 4.80 -12.05 9.48
CA THR A 125 4.13 -12.97 10.41
C THR A 125 3.86 -12.31 11.75
N GLY A 126 2.73 -12.65 12.35
CA GLY A 126 2.43 -12.32 13.75
C GLY A 126 3.24 -13.20 14.70
N ARG A 127 3.73 -12.62 15.80
CA ARG A 127 4.62 -13.32 16.78
C ARG A 127 4.06 -14.65 17.29
N LYS A 128 2.75 -14.72 17.58
CA LYS A 128 2.15 -15.85 18.31
C LYS A 128 1.59 -16.95 17.42
N SER A 129 1.27 -16.71 16.17
CA SER A 129 0.41 -17.62 15.41
C SER A 129 0.95 -18.05 14.06
N GLY A 130 2.06 -17.49 13.59
CA GLY A 130 2.53 -17.72 12.22
C GLY A 130 1.56 -17.26 11.11
N LYS A 131 0.40 -16.70 11.48
CA LYS A 131 -0.52 -16.01 10.57
C LYS A 131 0.08 -14.67 10.15
N HIS A 132 -0.55 -13.98 9.21
CA HIS A 132 -0.10 -12.64 8.82
C HIS A 132 -0.14 -11.66 10.00
N LEU A 133 0.73 -10.66 9.96
CA LEU A 133 0.76 -9.57 10.92
C LEU A 133 -0.58 -8.81 10.92
N ASN A 134 -0.92 -8.19 12.04
CA ASN A 134 -2.11 -7.35 12.11
C ASN A 134 -1.95 -6.14 11.17
N SER A 135 -2.98 -5.87 10.34
CA SER A 135 -2.99 -4.74 9.41
C SER A 135 -2.89 -3.35 10.08
N GLN A 136 -3.18 -3.28 11.40
CA GLN A 136 -3.05 -2.06 12.19
C GLN A 136 -1.66 -1.91 12.84
N ALA A 137 -0.75 -2.86 12.68
CA ALA A 137 0.57 -2.84 13.32
C ALA A 137 1.34 -1.57 12.99
N LEU A 138 1.45 -1.21 11.71
CA LEU A 138 2.13 0.00 11.27
C LEU A 138 1.43 1.27 11.78
N ALA A 139 0.08 1.29 11.75
CA ALA A 139 -0.68 2.43 12.26
C ALA A 139 -0.48 2.64 13.76
N LYS A 140 -0.43 1.55 14.54
CA LYS A 140 -0.14 1.62 15.97
C LYS A 140 1.26 2.18 16.21
N CYS A 141 2.25 1.61 15.57
CA CYS A 141 3.64 2.04 15.69
C CYS A 141 3.80 3.54 15.33
N MET A 142 3.25 4.01 14.23
CA MET A 142 3.36 5.41 13.82
C MET A 142 2.68 6.37 14.81
N ARG A 143 1.56 5.99 15.43
CA ARG A 143 0.91 6.80 16.47
C ARG A 143 1.73 6.94 17.76
N GLU A 144 2.64 6.01 18.02
CA GLU A 144 3.56 6.04 19.17
C GLU A 144 4.82 6.88 18.89
N THR A 145 4.90 7.54 17.72
CA THR A 145 5.99 8.44 17.34
C THR A 145 5.49 9.85 17.08
N SER A 146 6.40 10.79 16.84
CA SER A 146 6.06 12.16 16.42
C SER A 146 5.49 12.24 14.99
N LEU A 147 5.26 11.11 14.31
CA LEU A 147 4.47 11.03 13.08
C LEU A 147 2.96 10.96 13.35
N ALA A 148 2.52 10.79 14.59
CA ALA A 148 1.10 10.85 14.94
C ALA A 148 0.47 12.12 14.32
N ASP A 149 -0.71 11.97 13.74
CA ASP A 149 -1.46 13.03 13.05
C ASP A 149 -0.76 13.71 11.85
N ARG A 150 0.50 13.37 11.55
CA ARG A 150 1.25 13.86 10.39
C ARG A 150 1.31 12.86 9.25
N LEU A 151 1.46 11.59 9.56
CA LEU A 151 1.53 10.51 8.57
C LEU A 151 0.85 9.24 9.11
N VAL A 152 -0.05 8.70 8.33
CA VAL A 152 -0.68 7.40 8.60
C VAL A 152 -0.33 6.40 7.49
N PRO A 153 -0.44 5.07 7.70
CA PRO A 153 -0.10 4.08 6.68
C PRO A 153 -0.82 4.27 5.34
N HIS A 154 -2.05 4.79 5.37
CA HIS A 154 -2.76 5.14 4.14
C HIS A 154 -2.17 6.40 3.48
N GLY A 155 -1.67 7.34 4.27
CA GLY A 155 -0.99 8.55 3.80
C GLY A 155 0.31 8.26 3.02
N ILE A 156 1.01 7.15 3.32
CA ILE A 156 2.17 6.69 2.55
C ILE A 156 1.85 6.60 1.06
N ARG A 157 0.66 6.12 0.71
CA ARG A 157 0.19 6.01 -0.68
C ARG A 157 0.01 7.38 -1.33
N SER A 158 -0.49 8.35 -0.56
CA SER A 158 -0.62 9.74 -1.02
C SER A 158 0.75 10.37 -1.26
N VAL A 159 1.73 10.11 -0.40
CA VAL A 159 3.12 10.57 -0.58
C VAL A 159 3.68 10.05 -1.90
N GLY A 160 3.63 8.73 -2.14
CA GLY A 160 4.12 8.12 -3.38
C GLY A 160 3.34 8.62 -4.61
N ARG A 161 2.01 8.73 -4.52
CA ARG A 161 1.18 9.20 -5.63
C ARG A 161 1.48 10.66 -6.01
N THR A 162 1.71 11.52 -5.01
CA THR A 162 2.08 12.94 -5.24
C THR A 162 3.46 13.04 -5.86
N PHE A 163 4.46 12.28 -5.34
CA PHE A 163 5.79 12.22 -5.96
C PHE A 163 5.70 11.86 -7.45
N LEU A 164 4.99 10.79 -7.78
CA LEU A 164 4.84 10.34 -9.15
C LEU A 164 4.14 11.38 -10.04
N ALA A 165 3.12 12.07 -9.51
CA ALA A 165 2.44 13.16 -10.21
C ALA A 165 3.38 14.35 -10.48
N ASP A 166 4.17 14.77 -9.48
CA ASP A 166 5.14 15.86 -9.62
C ASP A 166 6.26 15.51 -10.62
N LYS A 167 6.54 14.22 -10.80
CA LYS A 167 7.45 13.70 -11.85
C LYS A 167 6.76 13.54 -13.21
N ARG A 168 5.53 14.03 -13.37
CA ARG A 168 4.74 14.01 -14.61
C ARG A 168 4.36 12.61 -15.10
N MET A 169 4.22 11.65 -14.19
CA MET A 169 3.69 10.32 -14.52
C MET A 169 2.28 10.44 -15.12
N PRO A 170 1.96 9.72 -16.20
CA PRO A 170 0.59 9.69 -16.73
C PRO A 170 -0.42 9.25 -15.66
N PHE A 171 -1.57 9.93 -15.61
CA PHE A 171 -2.56 9.73 -14.55
C PHE A 171 -2.98 8.25 -14.40
N VAL A 172 -3.24 7.58 -15.52
CA VAL A 172 -3.69 6.18 -15.54
C VAL A 172 -2.65 5.25 -14.91
N GLU A 173 -1.37 5.43 -15.25
CA GLU A 173 -0.26 4.65 -14.70
C GLU A 173 -0.09 4.92 -13.21
N GLY A 174 -0.23 6.17 -12.77
CA GLY A 174 -0.18 6.57 -11.38
C GLY A 174 -1.28 5.92 -10.54
N GLU A 175 -2.50 5.87 -11.05
CA GLU A 175 -3.58 5.14 -10.40
C GLU A 175 -3.34 3.63 -10.40
N ALA A 176 -2.78 3.09 -11.47
CA ALA A 176 -2.40 1.68 -11.56
C ALA A 176 -1.31 1.30 -10.54
N CYS A 177 -0.35 2.18 -10.23
CA CYS A 177 0.63 1.95 -9.15
C CYS A 177 -0.03 1.74 -7.78
N LEU A 178 -1.18 2.35 -7.55
CA LEU A 178 -1.95 2.21 -6.31
C LEU A 178 -3.00 1.08 -6.37
N ALA A 179 -2.98 0.22 -7.38
CA ALA A 179 -4.04 -0.75 -7.62
C ALA A 179 -5.43 -0.10 -7.63
N HIS A 180 -5.52 1.14 -8.15
CA HIS A 180 -6.80 1.79 -8.42
C HIS A 180 -7.27 1.43 -9.82
N PHE A 181 -8.57 1.31 -9.98
CA PHE A 181 -9.17 1.14 -11.29
C PHE A 181 -9.43 2.51 -11.92
N VAL A 182 -8.94 2.70 -13.13
CA VAL A 182 -9.21 3.88 -13.92
C VAL A 182 -10.19 3.53 -15.05
N GLY A 183 -11.34 4.18 -15.05
CA GLY A 183 -12.35 4.00 -16.08
C GLY A 183 -13.77 4.11 -15.55
N THR A 184 -14.71 4.32 -16.47
CA THR A 184 -16.16 4.36 -16.19
C THR A 184 -16.71 2.93 -16.05
N SER A 185 -17.95 2.81 -15.57
CA SER A 185 -18.65 1.52 -15.53
C SER A 185 -18.73 0.84 -16.90
N SER A 186 -18.82 1.62 -17.98
CA SER A 186 -18.86 1.14 -19.36
C SER A 186 -17.51 0.70 -19.89
N SER A 187 -16.39 1.32 -19.48
CA SER A 187 -15.05 0.94 -19.94
C SER A 187 -14.44 -0.21 -19.13
N LYS A 188 -14.95 -0.50 -17.93
CA LYS A 188 -14.49 -1.58 -17.04
C LYS A 188 -14.29 -2.94 -17.71
N PRO A 189 -15.21 -3.45 -18.56
CA PRO A 189 -15.06 -4.78 -19.17
C PRO A 189 -13.90 -4.85 -20.17
N TYR A 190 -13.49 -3.73 -20.74
CA TYR A 190 -12.48 -3.65 -21.81
C TYR A 190 -11.07 -3.37 -21.26
N LEU A 191 -10.92 -2.76 -20.09
CA LEU A 191 -9.64 -2.42 -19.48
C LEU A 191 -9.15 -3.58 -18.60
N ARG A 192 -8.45 -4.53 -19.21
CA ARG A 192 -7.90 -5.72 -18.55
C ARG A 192 -6.43 -5.58 -18.15
N SER A 193 -5.73 -4.58 -18.69
CA SER A 193 -4.32 -4.34 -18.37
C SER A 193 -4.15 -3.86 -16.93
N ASP A 194 -3.16 -4.38 -16.23
CA ASP A 194 -2.67 -3.86 -14.96
C ASP A 194 -1.50 -2.87 -15.13
N TYR A 195 -1.15 -2.56 -16.38
CA TYR A 195 -0.06 -1.65 -16.77
C TYR A 195 1.30 -2.02 -16.15
N LEU A 196 1.58 -3.31 -15.94
CA LEU A 196 2.77 -3.77 -15.23
C LEU A 196 4.05 -3.15 -15.78
N GLU A 197 4.29 -3.29 -17.06
CA GLU A 197 5.52 -2.78 -17.69
C GLU A 197 5.57 -1.24 -17.73
N ALA A 198 4.45 -0.59 -17.96
CA ALA A 198 4.37 0.88 -17.93
C ALA A 198 4.64 1.45 -16.51
N ARG A 199 4.24 0.73 -15.46
CA ARG A 199 4.50 1.12 -14.06
C ARG A 199 5.95 0.90 -13.62
N ARG A 200 6.68 -0.04 -14.25
CA ARG A 200 8.02 -0.47 -13.83
C ARG A 200 9.03 0.69 -13.69
N PRO A 201 9.25 1.54 -14.69
CA PRO A 201 10.19 2.65 -14.56
C PRO A 201 9.80 3.65 -13.48
N TRP A 202 8.50 3.89 -13.30
CA TRP A 202 7.99 4.82 -12.29
C TRP A 202 8.17 4.29 -10.87
N MET A 203 7.88 3.01 -10.65
CA MET A 203 8.11 2.38 -9.35
C MET A 203 9.60 2.27 -9.04
N ALA A 204 10.45 2.06 -10.05
CA ALA A 204 11.90 2.10 -9.88
C ALA A 204 12.37 3.51 -9.47
N GLN A 205 11.89 4.57 -10.14
CA GLN A 205 12.22 5.96 -9.78
C GLN A 205 11.76 6.32 -8.36
N TRP A 206 10.55 5.91 -7.98
CA TRP A 206 10.06 6.08 -6.61
C TRP A 206 10.93 5.34 -5.61
N CYS A 207 11.27 4.08 -5.86
CA CYS A 207 12.10 3.27 -4.98
C CYS A 207 13.51 3.86 -4.84
N SER A 208 14.13 4.34 -5.92
CA SER A 208 15.42 5.04 -5.88
C SER A 208 15.36 6.29 -4.99
N TYR A 209 14.27 7.06 -5.07
CA TYR A 209 14.05 8.19 -4.16
C TYR A 209 13.91 7.75 -2.69
N VAL A 210 13.17 6.68 -2.43
CA VAL A 210 13.03 6.07 -1.09
C VAL A 210 14.39 5.66 -0.53
N VAL A 211 15.23 5.01 -1.35
CA VAL A 211 16.62 4.63 -0.97
C VAL A 211 17.45 5.86 -0.65
N GLN A 212 17.39 6.91 -1.47
CA GLN A 212 18.09 8.16 -1.23
C GLN A 212 17.67 8.79 0.11
N CYS A 213 16.37 8.84 0.40
CA CYS A 213 15.86 9.35 1.68
C CYS A 213 16.33 8.50 2.86
N ALA A 214 16.31 7.17 2.72
CA ALA A 214 16.77 6.24 3.76
C ALA A 214 18.25 6.41 4.04
N ARG A 215 19.09 6.53 3.01
CA ARG A 215 20.51 6.80 3.12
C ARG A 215 20.77 8.14 3.83
N SER A 216 20.10 9.20 3.42
CA SER A 216 20.20 10.54 4.03
C SER A 216 19.71 10.60 5.49
N ALA A 217 18.76 9.72 5.84
CA ALA A 217 18.27 9.58 7.21
C ALA A 217 19.17 8.69 8.08
N GLY A 218 20.08 7.92 7.51
CA GLY A 218 20.77 6.83 8.19
C GLY A 218 19.81 5.73 8.64
N PHE A 219 18.75 5.47 7.85
CA PHE A 219 17.70 4.52 8.15
C PHE A 219 17.98 3.17 7.51
N LEU A 220 18.07 2.09 8.32
CA LEU A 220 18.38 0.74 7.84
C LEU A 220 19.61 0.68 6.92
N THR A 221 20.69 1.35 7.30
CA THR A 221 21.91 1.50 6.48
C THR A 221 22.49 0.17 6.04
N ASP A 222 22.49 -0.82 6.93
CA ASP A 222 22.92 -2.19 6.65
C ASP A 222 22.12 -2.92 5.56
N ILE A 223 20.91 -2.46 5.27
CA ILE A 223 20.05 -2.93 4.16
C ILE A 223 20.26 -2.06 2.93
N ILE A 224 20.25 -0.75 3.13
CA ILE A 224 20.34 0.24 2.04
C ILE A 224 21.66 0.10 1.29
N ASP A 225 22.75 -0.17 1.99
CA ASP A 225 24.09 -0.31 1.40
C ASP A 225 24.27 -1.62 0.60
N LYS A 226 23.40 -2.62 0.84
CA LYS A 226 23.32 -3.85 0.03
C LYS A 226 22.45 -3.72 -1.22
N THR A 227 21.84 -2.55 -1.43
CA THR A 227 20.92 -2.34 -2.55
C THR A 227 21.65 -1.64 -3.68
N ASP A 228 21.91 -2.39 -4.78
CA ASP A 228 22.45 -1.85 -6.02
C ASP A 228 21.36 -1.04 -6.74
N ILE A 229 21.36 0.30 -6.54
CA ILE A 229 20.50 1.27 -7.23
C ILE A 229 21.32 2.49 -7.62
#